data_6c7a160c9b5cf3ee95aaad53992fe9d1
#
_entry.id   6c7a160c9b5cf3ee95aaad53992fe9d1
#
_cell.length_a   1.000
_cell.length_b   1.000
_cell.length_c   1.000
_cell.angle_alpha   90.00
_cell.angle_beta   90.00
_cell.angle_gamma   90.00
#
_symmetry.space_group_name_H-M   'P 1'
#
loop_
_entity.id
_entity.type
_entity.pdbx_description
1 polymer ?
#
loop_
_entity_poly.entity_id
_entity_poly.type
_entity_poly.pdbx_seq_one_letter_code
_entity_poly.pdbx_strand_id
1 'polypeptide(L)'
;MSKKANRKKAKRFQLESKIITKVFSDNRNTVHFDYHVNIDDENNSISLDLYTKNALNDGIFLLHKTSGTSSIDVLEKMLEYIEQNRKNANKNSYTVTWKNKNEKDGELHTSYFYEYSEAEVRQKFFYNKNEEDFEINIKQNPIT
;
A
#
# COMPACT_ATOMS: atom_id res chain seq x y z
N MET A 1 12.34 -5.31 31.68
CA MET A 1 11.76 -5.74 30.40
C MET A 1 12.21 -7.16 30.09
N SER A 2 11.27 -8.01 29.72
CA SER A 2 11.63 -9.39 29.41
C SER A 2 12.37 -9.47 28.09
N LYS A 3 13.32 -10.38 27.98
CA LYS A 3 14.03 -10.68 26.73
C LYS A 3 13.06 -11.03 25.61
N LYS A 4 11.90 -11.59 25.96
CA LYS A 4 10.86 -11.99 25.00
C LYS A 4 10.24 -10.78 24.27
N ALA A 5 9.98 -9.68 24.97
CA ALA A 5 9.44 -8.46 24.39
C ALA A 5 10.45 -7.80 23.43
N ASN A 6 11.74 -7.84 23.79
CA ASN A 6 12.81 -7.29 22.94
C ASN A 6 12.98 -8.12 21.67
N ARG A 7 12.83 -9.44 21.74
CA ARG A 7 12.91 -10.32 20.57
C ARG A 7 11.75 -10.03 19.59
N LYS A 8 10.53 -9.81 20.10
CA LYS A 8 9.39 -9.48 19.27
C LYS A 8 9.58 -8.16 18.54
N LYS A 9 10.08 -7.13 19.25
CA LYS A 9 10.39 -5.84 18.63
C LYS A 9 11.44 -5.96 17.54
N ALA A 10 12.51 -6.72 17.78
CA ALA A 10 13.57 -6.94 16.83
C ALA A 10 13.05 -7.66 15.59
N LYS A 11 12.22 -8.68 15.77
CA LYS A 11 11.64 -9.45 14.67
C LYS A 11 10.70 -8.58 13.83
N ARG A 12 9.85 -7.77 14.46
CA ARG A 12 8.97 -6.85 13.77
C ARG A 12 9.78 -5.87 12.91
N PHE A 13 10.82 -5.30 13.48
CA PHE A 13 11.67 -4.37 12.76
C PHE A 13 12.35 -5.03 11.56
N GLN A 14 12.83 -6.25 11.72
CA GLN A 14 13.46 -7.01 10.63
C GLN A 14 12.48 -7.28 9.49
N LEU A 15 11.23 -7.65 9.82
CA LEU A 15 10.20 -7.90 8.81
C LEU A 15 9.82 -6.62 8.08
N GLU A 16 9.64 -5.53 8.81
CA GLU A 16 9.35 -4.23 8.21
C GLU A 16 10.48 -3.81 7.26
N SER A 17 11.72 -3.98 7.67
CA SER A 17 12.88 -3.64 6.85
C SER A 17 12.97 -4.48 5.59
N LYS A 18 12.67 -5.77 5.67
CA LYS A 18 12.62 -6.66 4.49
C LYS A 18 11.54 -6.21 3.51
N ILE A 19 10.37 -5.86 4.03
CA ILE A 19 9.25 -5.39 3.20
C ILE A 19 9.63 -4.08 2.50
N ILE A 20 10.19 -3.13 3.22
CA ILE A 20 10.63 -1.86 2.65
C ILE A 20 11.63 -2.10 1.51
N THR A 21 12.59 -2.97 1.73
CA THR A 21 13.62 -3.27 0.72
C THR A 21 13.01 -3.88 -0.54
N LYS A 22 12.00 -4.74 -0.39
CA LYS A 22 11.37 -5.41 -1.53
C LYS A 22 10.38 -4.54 -2.28
N VAL A 23 9.70 -3.63 -1.58
CA VAL A 23 8.69 -2.76 -2.17
C VAL A 23 9.31 -1.50 -2.77
N PHE A 24 10.39 -1.04 -2.17
CA PHE A 24 11.00 0.24 -2.51
C PHE A 24 11.68 0.16 -3.87
N SER A 25 11.17 0.89 -4.84
CA SER A 25 11.72 0.97 -6.18
C SER A 25 12.02 2.39 -6.63
N ASP A 26 11.66 3.40 -5.83
CA ASP A 26 11.78 4.79 -6.22
C ASP A 26 12.02 5.67 -4.98
N ASN A 27 13.01 6.58 -5.07
CA ASN A 27 13.36 7.50 -4.00
C ASN A 27 12.26 8.51 -3.65
N ARG A 28 11.23 8.62 -4.48
CA ARG A 28 10.13 9.58 -4.30
C ARG A 28 9.00 9.03 -3.44
N ASN A 29 8.97 7.73 -3.23
CA ASN A 29 7.92 7.07 -2.46
C ASN A 29 8.47 6.58 -1.13
N THR A 30 7.69 6.76 -0.08
CA THR A 30 7.99 6.18 1.23
C THR A 30 6.97 5.10 1.53
N VAL A 31 7.41 4.06 2.22
CA VAL A 31 6.55 2.94 2.61
C VAL A 31 6.13 3.15 4.05
N HIS A 32 4.83 3.01 4.31
CA HIS A 32 4.25 3.22 5.63
C HIS A 32 3.46 2.00 6.06
N PHE A 33 3.58 1.66 7.33
CA PHE A 33 2.86 0.57 7.98
C PHE A 33 1.82 1.15 8.92
N ASP A 34 0.56 0.83 8.69
CA ASP A 34 -0.52 1.29 9.55
C ASP A 34 -1.21 0.09 10.18
N TYR A 35 -1.03 -0.06 11.49
CA TYR A 35 -1.57 -1.17 12.26
C TYR A 35 -2.88 -0.74 12.91
N HIS A 36 -3.90 -1.58 12.77
CA HIS A 36 -5.21 -1.36 13.39
C HIS A 36 -5.53 -2.54 14.31
N VAL A 37 -5.82 -2.22 15.55
CA VAL A 37 -6.24 -3.24 16.52
C VAL A 37 -7.76 -3.20 16.63
N ASN A 38 -8.39 -4.33 16.36
CA ASN A 38 -9.84 -4.48 16.50
C ASN A 38 -10.13 -5.06 17.88
N ILE A 39 -10.80 -4.26 18.71
CA ILE A 39 -11.06 -4.62 20.12
C ILE A 39 -12.48 -5.13 20.31
N ASP A 40 -13.26 -5.30 19.25
CA ASP A 40 -14.70 -5.47 19.33
C ASP A 40 -15.19 -6.85 19.76
N ASP A 41 -14.32 -7.82 19.87
CA ASP A 41 -14.78 -9.18 20.09
C ASP A 41 -13.85 -10.00 20.97
N GLU A 42 -14.35 -11.13 21.38
CA GLU A 42 -13.60 -12.17 22.08
C GLU A 42 -12.31 -12.56 21.35
N ASN A 43 -12.21 -12.20 20.08
CA ASN A 43 -11.04 -12.46 19.24
C ASN A 43 -10.37 -11.14 18.86
N ASN A 44 -9.34 -10.76 19.62
CA ASN A 44 -8.53 -9.61 19.26
C ASN A 44 -7.82 -9.89 17.94
N SER A 45 -8.09 -9.06 16.94
CA SER A 45 -7.44 -9.15 15.66
C SER A 45 -6.67 -7.88 15.35
N ILE A 46 -5.61 -8.03 14.58
CA ILE A 46 -4.80 -6.90 14.09
C ILE A 46 -4.88 -6.92 12.56
N SER A 47 -5.03 -5.75 11.97
CA SER A 47 -4.86 -5.60 10.53
C SER A 47 -3.71 -4.65 10.25
N LEU A 48 -3.06 -4.86 9.12
CA LEU A 48 -1.95 -4.05 8.64
C LEU A 48 -2.29 -3.54 7.25
N ASP A 49 -2.33 -2.22 7.11
CA ASP A 49 -2.41 -1.56 5.82
C ASP A 49 -1.00 -1.12 5.43
N LEU A 50 -0.50 -1.64 4.31
CA LEU A 50 0.77 -1.21 3.75
C LEU A 50 0.48 -0.24 2.62
N TYR A 51 0.98 0.97 2.75
CA TYR A 51 0.75 1.99 1.73
C TYR A 51 2.02 2.75 1.41
N THR A 52 2.03 3.37 0.24
CA THR A 52 3.10 4.27 -0.16
C THR A 52 2.59 5.70 -0.17
N LYS A 53 3.47 6.61 0.14
CA LYS A 53 3.18 8.04 0.08
C LYS A 53 4.16 8.68 -0.89
N ASN A 54 3.62 9.43 -1.85
CA ASN A 54 4.43 10.14 -2.81
C ASN A 54 4.81 11.51 -2.24
N ALA A 55 6.11 11.80 -2.19
CA ALA A 55 6.62 13.04 -1.61
C ALA A 55 6.25 14.28 -2.43
N LEU A 56 5.96 14.12 -3.72
CA LEU A 56 5.69 15.25 -4.61
C LEU A 56 4.26 15.76 -4.54
N ASN A 57 3.28 14.87 -4.26
CA ASN A 57 1.87 15.25 -4.31
C ASN A 57 1.07 14.80 -3.10
N ASP A 58 1.73 14.30 -2.04
CA ASP A 58 1.10 13.76 -0.84
C ASP A 58 0.08 12.64 -1.11
N GLY A 59 0.14 12.03 -2.28
CA GLY A 59 -0.73 10.92 -2.63
C GLY A 59 -0.43 9.69 -1.79
N ILE A 60 -1.49 9.09 -1.22
CA ILE A 60 -1.40 7.88 -0.41
C ILE A 60 -2.03 6.75 -1.20
N PHE A 61 -1.29 5.65 -1.39
CA PHE A 61 -1.74 4.50 -2.18
C PHE A 61 -1.60 3.22 -1.38
N LEU A 62 -2.72 2.52 -1.20
CA LEU A 62 -2.72 1.24 -0.52
C LEU A 62 -2.09 0.17 -1.43
N LEU A 63 -1.04 -0.47 -0.94
CA LEU A 63 -0.43 -1.60 -1.63
C LEU A 63 -1.18 -2.89 -1.34
N HIS A 64 -1.41 -3.18 -0.07
CA HIS A 64 -2.09 -4.40 0.34
C HIS A 64 -2.49 -4.32 1.81
N LYS A 65 -3.48 -5.11 2.19
CA LYS A 65 -3.95 -5.22 3.56
C LYS A 65 -3.89 -6.68 4.01
N THR A 66 -3.36 -6.92 5.20
CA THR A 66 -3.37 -8.24 5.81
C THR A 66 -4.03 -8.18 7.19
N SER A 67 -4.55 -9.31 7.64
CA SER A 67 -5.17 -9.44 8.97
C SER A 67 -4.68 -10.69 9.65
N GLY A 68 -4.56 -10.63 10.96
CA GLY A 68 -4.07 -11.75 11.75
C GLY A 68 -4.19 -11.52 13.22
N THR A 69 -3.44 -12.30 13.99
CA THR A 69 -3.53 -12.33 15.45
C THR A 69 -2.45 -11.50 16.15
N SER A 70 -1.41 -11.11 15.43
CA SER A 70 -0.31 -10.33 15.99
C SER A 70 0.36 -9.49 14.91
N SER A 71 1.16 -8.52 15.32
CA SER A 71 1.94 -7.70 14.38
C SER A 71 2.90 -8.54 13.56
N ILE A 72 3.51 -9.55 14.17
CA ILE A 72 4.40 -10.48 13.46
C ILE A 72 3.63 -11.28 12.41
N ASP A 73 2.45 -11.78 12.77
CA ASP A 73 1.61 -12.56 11.86
C ASP A 73 1.22 -11.75 10.61
N VAL A 74 0.75 -10.53 10.79
CA VAL A 74 0.35 -9.69 9.65
C VAL A 74 1.54 -9.28 8.78
N LEU A 75 2.71 -9.09 9.39
CA LEU A 75 3.93 -8.78 8.64
C LEU A 75 4.42 -9.99 7.84
N GLU A 76 4.38 -11.17 8.41
CA GLU A 76 4.75 -12.40 7.70
C GLU A 76 3.84 -12.64 6.50
N LYS A 77 2.54 -12.44 6.68
CA LYS A 77 1.56 -12.52 5.59
C LYS A 77 1.81 -11.48 4.50
N MET A 78 2.15 -10.26 4.92
CA MET A 78 2.47 -9.18 3.97
C MET A 78 3.73 -9.50 3.17
N LEU A 79 4.76 -10.00 3.82
CA LEU A 79 6.01 -10.38 3.15
C LEU A 79 5.77 -11.52 2.16
N GLU A 80 4.98 -12.53 2.54
CA GLU A 80 4.63 -13.64 1.67
C GLU A 80 3.87 -13.13 0.43
N TYR A 81 2.90 -12.25 0.62
CA TYR A 81 2.17 -11.64 -0.49
C TYR A 81 3.11 -10.93 -1.47
N ILE A 82 4.03 -10.14 -0.96
CA ILE A 82 4.97 -9.38 -1.78
C ILE A 82 5.89 -10.33 -2.56
N GLU A 83 6.40 -11.38 -1.90
CA GLU A 83 7.28 -12.35 -2.54
C GLU A 83 6.56 -13.14 -3.64
N GLN A 84 5.31 -13.54 -3.40
CA GLN A 84 4.52 -14.26 -4.40
C GLN A 84 4.23 -13.37 -5.61
N ASN A 85 3.91 -12.11 -5.38
CA ASN A 85 3.61 -11.19 -6.47
C ASN A 85 4.83 -10.84 -7.31
N ARG A 86 6.01 -10.88 -6.72
CA ARG A 86 7.25 -10.70 -7.49
C ARG A 86 7.53 -11.88 -8.41
N LYS A 87 7.17 -13.08 -7.98
CA LYS A 87 7.36 -14.30 -8.78
C LYS A 87 6.36 -14.39 -9.93
N ASN A 88 5.17 -13.83 -9.75
CA ASN A 88 4.12 -13.82 -10.76
C ASN A 88 4.17 -12.52 -11.57
N ALA A 89 5.21 -12.34 -12.36
CA ALA A 89 5.58 -11.08 -12.99
C ALA A 89 4.66 -10.64 -14.14
N ASN A 90 3.34 -10.65 -13.94
CA ASN A 90 2.40 -10.22 -14.98
C ASN A 90 1.69 -8.90 -14.62
N LYS A 91 2.36 -8.06 -13.83
CA LYS A 91 1.83 -6.75 -13.53
C LYS A 91 2.03 -5.81 -14.72
N ASN A 92 1.06 -4.97 -14.94
CA ASN A 92 1.09 -3.96 -15.98
C ASN A 92 1.33 -2.58 -15.39
N SER A 93 1.93 -1.72 -16.17
CA SER A 93 2.13 -0.32 -15.82
C SER A 93 0.91 0.49 -16.25
N TYR A 94 0.43 1.36 -15.37
CA TYR A 94 -0.72 2.22 -15.65
C TYR A 94 -0.40 3.67 -15.35
N THR A 95 -0.90 4.55 -16.19
CA THR A 95 -0.88 5.99 -15.95
C THR A 95 -2.29 6.41 -15.57
N VAL A 96 -2.43 7.05 -14.41
CA VAL A 96 -3.70 7.61 -13.96
C VAL A 96 -3.59 9.12 -14.00
N THR A 97 -4.40 9.75 -14.85
CA THR A 97 -4.57 11.19 -14.80
C THR A 97 -5.82 11.50 -14.01
N TRP A 98 -5.72 12.44 -13.09
CA TRP A 98 -6.82 12.69 -12.18
C TRP A 98 -6.91 14.15 -11.80
N LYS A 99 -8.10 14.53 -11.39
CA LYS A 99 -8.45 15.88 -11.04
C LYS A 99 -9.38 15.85 -9.84
N ASN A 100 -9.12 16.70 -8.86
CA ASN A 100 -10.01 16.88 -7.72
C ASN A 100 -11.06 17.92 -8.10
N LYS A 101 -12.32 17.51 -8.13
CA LYS A 101 -13.44 18.39 -8.48
C LYS A 101 -13.60 19.57 -7.53
N ASN A 102 -13.10 19.44 -6.32
CA ASN A 102 -13.22 20.45 -5.27
C ASN A 102 -12.10 21.50 -5.33
N GLU A 103 -11.07 21.29 -6.13
CA GLU A 103 -10.00 22.25 -6.31
C GLU A 103 -10.43 23.36 -7.29
N LYS A 104 -10.25 24.61 -6.87
CA LYS A 104 -10.68 25.78 -7.64
C LYS A 104 -10.07 25.85 -9.03
N ASP A 105 -8.82 25.47 -9.17
CA ASP A 105 -8.08 25.61 -10.43
C ASP A 105 -8.11 24.35 -11.28
N GLY A 106 -8.71 23.29 -10.78
CA GLY A 106 -8.89 22.05 -11.53
C GLY A 106 -7.63 21.49 -12.16
N GLU A 107 -6.52 21.53 -11.43
CA GLU A 107 -5.24 21.09 -11.94
C GLU A 107 -5.24 19.59 -12.19
N LEU A 108 -4.72 19.20 -13.36
CA LEU A 108 -4.60 17.80 -13.72
C LEU A 108 -3.32 17.21 -13.11
N HIS A 109 -3.49 16.11 -12.40
CA HIS A 109 -2.38 15.38 -11.77
C HIS A 109 -2.14 14.06 -12.48
N THR A 110 -0.94 13.53 -12.35
CA THR A 110 -0.57 12.25 -12.94
C THR A 110 0.05 11.36 -11.87
N SER A 111 -0.43 10.12 -11.79
CA SER A 111 0.12 9.11 -10.89
C SER A 111 0.38 7.83 -11.68
N TYR A 112 1.34 7.04 -11.23
CA TYR A 112 1.72 5.81 -11.90
C TYR A 112 1.51 4.63 -10.96
N PHE A 113 0.97 3.55 -11.53
CA PHE A 113 0.68 2.32 -10.79
C PHE A 113 1.23 1.12 -11.52
N TYR A 114 1.59 0.12 -10.76
CA TYR A 114 2.06 -1.15 -11.28
C TYR A 114 1.22 -2.26 -10.65
N GLU A 115 0.22 -2.73 -11.38
CA GLU A 115 -0.82 -3.61 -10.86
C GLU A 115 -1.24 -4.65 -11.89
N TYR A 116 -2.00 -5.66 -11.44
CA TYR A 116 -2.48 -6.72 -12.33
C TYR A 116 -3.64 -6.29 -13.21
N SER A 117 -4.44 -5.33 -12.77
CA SER A 117 -5.63 -4.93 -13.50
C SER A 117 -5.98 -3.48 -13.22
N GLU A 118 -6.77 -2.90 -14.10
CA GLU A 118 -7.33 -1.58 -13.94
C GLU A 118 -8.18 -1.47 -12.67
N ALA A 119 -8.92 -2.54 -12.33
CA ALA A 119 -9.74 -2.57 -11.12
C ALA A 119 -8.87 -2.40 -9.86
N GLU A 120 -7.71 -3.03 -9.81
CA GLU A 120 -6.79 -2.89 -8.68
C GLU A 120 -6.19 -1.49 -8.60
N VAL A 121 -5.87 -0.90 -9.75
CA VAL A 121 -5.40 0.50 -9.81
C VAL A 121 -6.46 1.43 -9.22
N ARG A 122 -7.71 1.23 -9.62
CA ARG A 122 -8.82 2.03 -9.15
C ARG A 122 -9.02 1.90 -7.65
N GLN A 123 -8.98 0.69 -7.13
CA GLN A 123 -9.11 0.41 -5.71
C GLN A 123 -8.01 1.10 -4.90
N LYS A 124 -6.78 1.06 -5.36
CA LYS A 124 -5.64 1.68 -4.68
C LYS A 124 -5.67 3.20 -4.78
N PHE A 125 -6.06 3.72 -5.94
CA PHE A 125 -6.17 5.17 -6.11
C PHE A 125 -7.17 5.77 -5.12
N PHE A 126 -8.34 5.13 -4.96
CA PHE A 126 -9.41 5.64 -4.11
C PHE A 126 -9.27 5.28 -2.63
N TYR A 127 -8.19 4.61 -2.24
CA TYR A 127 -7.95 4.34 -0.83
C TYR A 127 -7.97 5.64 -0.01
N ASN A 128 -8.82 5.67 1.01
CA ASN A 128 -9.07 6.87 1.86
C ASN A 128 -9.55 8.12 1.09
N LYS A 129 -10.12 7.91 -0.10
CA LYS A 129 -10.67 8.99 -0.90
C LYS A 129 -12.14 8.73 -1.21
N ASN A 130 -12.90 9.79 -1.39
CA ASN A 130 -14.27 9.71 -1.85
C ASN A 130 -14.28 9.77 -3.39
N GLU A 131 -14.76 8.70 -4.02
CA GLU A 131 -14.79 8.60 -5.50
C GLU A 131 -15.50 9.76 -6.16
N GLU A 132 -16.53 10.30 -5.52
CA GLU A 132 -17.32 11.41 -6.06
C GLU A 132 -16.51 12.70 -6.21
N ASP A 133 -15.42 12.83 -5.47
CA ASP A 133 -14.59 14.04 -5.48
C ASP A 133 -13.56 14.07 -6.60
N PHE A 134 -13.40 12.99 -7.35
CA PHE A 134 -12.33 12.87 -8.33
C PHE A 134 -12.85 12.45 -9.69
N GLU A 135 -12.25 13.04 -10.72
CA GLU A 135 -12.33 12.54 -12.09
C GLU A 135 -11.02 11.84 -12.40
N ILE A 136 -11.08 10.58 -12.84
CA ILE A 136 -9.88 9.83 -13.18
C ILE A 136 -9.98 9.23 -14.57
N ASN A 137 -8.81 9.09 -15.19
CA ASN A 137 -8.65 8.35 -16.43
C ASN A 137 -7.46 7.40 -16.24
N ILE A 138 -7.72 6.11 -16.42
CA ILE A 138 -6.72 5.05 -16.26
C ILE A 138 -6.34 4.54 -17.63
N LYS A 139 -5.04 4.56 -17.92
CA LYS A 139 -4.51 4.08 -19.19
C LYS A 139 -3.42 3.07 -18.92
N GLN A 140 -3.53 1.88 -19.50
CA GLN A 140 -2.46 0.90 -19.47
C GLN A 140 -1.35 1.35 -20.39
N ASN A 141 -0.13 1.39 -19.87
CA ASN A 141 1.03 1.78 -20.68
C ASN A 141 1.47 0.62 -21.57
N PRO A 142 1.92 0.92 -22.79
CA PRO A 142 2.41 -0.14 -23.66
C PRO A 142 3.63 -0.84 -23.07
N ILE A 143 3.71 -2.13 -23.34
CA ILE A 143 4.88 -2.93 -22.99
C ILE A 143 5.93 -2.66 -24.07
N THR A 144 7.06 -2.09 -23.66
CA THR A 144 8.18 -1.86 -24.58
C THR A 144 9.28 -2.89 -24.37
#